data_fb43c8840a398d877d7caa778f102145
#
_entry.id   fb43c8840a398d877d7caa778f102145
#
_cell.length_a   1.000
_cell.length_b   1.000
_cell.length_c   1.000
_cell.angle_alpha   90.00
_cell.angle_beta   90.00
_cell.angle_gamma   90.00
#
_symmetry.space_group_name_H-M   'P 1'
#
loop_
_entity.id
_entity.type
_entity.pdbx_description
1 polymer ?
#
loop_
_entity_poly.entity_id
_entity_poly.type
_entity_poly.pdbx_seq_one_letter_code
_entity_poly.pdbx_strand_id
1 'polypeptide(L)'
;GLEKRPKLRFPGFDEPWKATAFGDLVHEFSNRTKVEDEDVLLSAAIEGMFLNTELFGHQRGASNKGYKKIKYGTMVLSTQNLHLGNANVNQRFEHGMVSPAYKTYDISGCSIDLIAQWIKSDAAKRFFYNATTVGASVCRRNVEWDTLYGQSLFLPSLPEQEKIANLLTLLSNRIEKQRQLIIALKKYKRGLSNSLFDRLSAG
;
A
#
# COMPACT_ATOMS: atom_id res chain seq x y z
N GLY A 1 0.18 -1.76 -24.14
CA GLY A 1 1.09 -0.64 -24.06
C GLY A 1 0.57 0.36 -23.08
N LEU A 2 1.44 0.86 -22.18
CA LEU A 2 1.12 2.00 -21.34
C LEU A 2 0.87 3.19 -22.27
N GLU A 3 -0.38 3.66 -22.36
CA GLU A 3 -0.69 4.84 -23.15
C GLU A 3 0.08 6.03 -22.55
N LYS A 4 0.89 6.71 -23.37
CA LYS A 4 1.63 7.92 -22.98
C LYS A 4 0.71 9.09 -22.63
N ARG A 5 -0.59 8.96 -22.87
CA ARG A 5 -1.65 9.92 -22.54
C ARG A 5 -2.86 9.19 -22.00
N PRO A 6 -3.27 9.45 -20.75
CA PRO A 6 -4.51 8.89 -20.24
C PRO A 6 -5.72 9.49 -20.98
N LYS A 7 -6.82 8.72 -21.03
CA LYS A 7 -8.08 9.18 -21.65
C LYS A 7 -8.72 10.35 -20.90
N LEU A 8 -8.49 10.43 -19.60
CA LEU A 8 -9.01 11.49 -18.74
C LEU A 8 -7.84 12.26 -18.14
N ARG A 9 -7.86 13.57 -18.26
CA ARG A 9 -6.90 14.50 -17.68
C ARG A 9 -7.60 15.72 -17.11
N PHE A 10 -6.96 16.37 -16.17
CA PHE A 10 -7.40 17.71 -15.74
C PHE A 10 -7.17 18.73 -16.85
N PRO A 11 -8.08 19.70 -17.01
CA PRO A 11 -7.86 20.81 -17.94
C PRO A 11 -6.54 21.55 -17.64
N GLY A 12 -5.85 21.95 -18.69
CA GLY A 12 -4.58 22.69 -18.61
C GLY A 12 -3.33 21.80 -18.49
N PHE A 13 -3.45 20.49 -18.65
CA PHE A 13 -2.32 19.57 -18.72
C PHE A 13 -2.32 18.81 -20.05
N ASP A 14 -1.57 19.31 -21.02
CA ASP A 14 -1.55 18.77 -22.39
C ASP A 14 -0.25 18.04 -22.73
N GLU A 15 0.80 18.22 -21.93
CA GLU A 15 2.09 17.59 -22.16
C GLU A 15 2.04 16.06 -21.97
N PRO A 16 2.78 15.29 -22.79
CA PRO A 16 2.86 13.84 -22.65
C PRO A 16 3.51 13.47 -21.32
N TRP A 17 3.04 12.39 -20.72
CA TRP A 17 3.66 11.86 -19.52
C TRP A 17 5.06 11.33 -19.83
N LYS A 18 6.00 11.61 -18.93
CA LYS A 18 7.40 11.25 -19.07
C LYS A 18 7.67 9.85 -18.55
N ALA A 19 8.33 9.01 -19.36
CA ALA A 19 8.84 7.72 -18.89
C ALA A 19 9.98 7.94 -17.89
N THR A 20 9.85 7.36 -16.70
CA THR A 20 10.84 7.42 -15.63
C THR A 20 11.08 6.01 -15.12
N ALA A 21 12.34 5.56 -15.05
CA ALA A 21 12.64 4.24 -14.52
C ALA A 21 12.27 4.15 -13.05
N PHE A 22 11.73 3.00 -12.62
CA PHE A 22 11.33 2.81 -11.23
C PHE A 22 12.52 2.98 -10.27
N GLY A 23 13.71 2.53 -10.68
CA GLY A 23 14.94 2.70 -9.90
C GLY A 23 15.34 4.15 -9.67
N ASP A 24 14.93 5.08 -10.54
CA ASP A 24 15.20 6.52 -10.37
C ASP A 24 14.25 7.18 -9.35
N LEU A 25 13.15 6.50 -9.03
CA LEU A 25 12.13 7.01 -8.11
C LEU A 25 12.28 6.49 -6.68
N VAL A 26 13.07 5.42 -6.47
CA VAL A 26 13.16 4.74 -5.18
C VAL A 26 14.61 4.57 -4.74
N HIS A 27 14.88 4.86 -3.47
CA HIS A 27 16.20 4.71 -2.85
C HIS A 27 16.11 3.72 -1.70
N GLU A 28 16.70 2.53 -1.87
CA GLU A 28 16.69 1.50 -0.83
C GLU A 28 17.48 1.97 0.39
N PHE A 29 16.90 1.78 1.57
CA PHE A 29 17.58 1.98 2.84
C PHE A 29 17.30 0.83 3.80
N SER A 30 18.17 0.68 4.82
CA SER A 30 18.02 -0.36 5.83
C SER A 30 18.51 0.17 7.18
N ASN A 31 17.72 1.04 7.81
CA ASN A 31 17.95 1.47 9.17
C ASN A 31 17.34 0.46 10.13
N ARG A 32 18.15 -0.18 10.98
CA ARG A 32 17.71 -1.32 11.81
C ARG A 32 17.61 -0.96 13.28
N THR A 33 16.66 -1.59 13.97
CA THR A 33 16.53 -1.53 15.42
C THR A 33 17.75 -2.18 16.11
N LYS A 34 18.17 -1.60 17.21
CA LYS A 34 19.32 -2.08 18.01
C LYS A 34 18.87 -2.92 19.20
N VAL A 35 17.67 -2.67 19.67
CA VAL A 35 17.05 -3.37 20.80
C VAL A 35 15.67 -3.91 20.43
N GLU A 36 15.11 -4.79 21.27
CA GLU A 36 13.73 -5.24 21.13
C GLU A 36 12.78 -4.07 21.38
N ASP A 37 11.63 -4.11 20.69
CA ASP A 37 10.53 -3.16 20.86
C ASP A 37 10.96 -1.68 20.77
N GLU A 38 12.00 -1.38 19.97
CA GLU A 38 12.53 -0.03 19.79
C GLU A 38 11.52 0.91 19.14
N ASP A 39 10.56 0.36 18.38
CA ASP A 39 9.50 1.10 17.72
C ASP A 39 8.23 0.26 17.58
N VAL A 40 7.14 0.86 17.07
CA VAL A 40 5.88 0.19 16.84
C VAL A 40 6.03 -0.88 15.76
N LEU A 41 5.64 -2.13 16.10
CA LEU A 41 5.72 -3.24 15.16
C LEU A 41 4.59 -3.17 14.14
N LEU A 42 4.97 -3.01 12.87
CA LEU A 42 4.07 -2.91 11.73
C LEU A 42 4.18 -4.14 10.83
N SER A 43 3.08 -4.44 10.16
CA SER A 43 2.99 -5.48 9.14
C SER A 43 2.42 -4.92 7.85
N ALA A 44 3.02 -5.31 6.73
CA ALA A 44 2.55 -4.98 5.40
C ALA A 44 1.70 -6.14 4.86
N ALA A 45 0.42 -5.90 4.63
CA ALA A 45 -0.49 -6.80 3.92
C ALA A 45 -0.80 -6.25 2.52
N ILE A 46 -1.53 -7.02 1.72
CA ILE A 46 -1.97 -6.56 0.39
C ILE A 46 -2.85 -5.31 0.53
N GLU A 47 -3.68 -5.26 1.56
CA GLU A 47 -4.63 -4.16 1.82
C GLU A 47 -3.96 -2.88 2.32
N GLY A 48 -2.78 -2.98 2.95
CA GLY A 48 -2.13 -1.80 3.53
C GLY A 48 -1.09 -2.10 4.60
N MET A 49 -0.75 -1.04 5.35
CA MET A 49 0.08 -1.11 6.55
C MET A 49 -0.81 -1.16 7.79
N PHE A 50 -0.51 -2.09 8.70
CA PHE A 50 -1.26 -2.35 9.91
C PHE A 50 -0.33 -2.47 11.13
N LEU A 51 -0.88 -2.25 12.32
CA LEU A 51 -0.24 -2.76 13.53
C LEU A 51 -0.17 -4.28 13.44
N ASN A 52 0.94 -4.87 13.87
CA ASN A 52 1.09 -6.33 13.84
C ASN A 52 -0.06 -7.02 14.62
N THR A 53 -0.47 -6.45 15.74
CA THR A 53 -1.57 -6.93 16.58
C THR A 53 -2.95 -6.84 15.90
N GLU A 54 -3.17 -5.88 14.99
CA GLU A 54 -4.43 -5.78 14.23
C GLU A 54 -4.62 -6.96 13.27
N LEU A 55 -3.51 -7.47 12.70
CA LEU A 55 -3.58 -8.59 11.76
C LEU A 55 -3.61 -9.96 12.45
N PHE A 56 -2.93 -10.10 13.58
CA PHE A 56 -2.70 -11.41 14.20
C PHE A 56 -3.34 -11.56 15.57
N GLY A 57 -3.99 -10.51 16.12
CA GLY A 57 -4.58 -10.50 17.48
C GLY A 57 -3.55 -10.53 18.61
N HIS A 58 -2.30 -10.80 18.33
CA HIS A 58 -1.15 -10.80 19.27
C HIS A 58 0.12 -10.43 18.52
N GLN A 59 1.15 -9.99 19.24
CA GLN A 59 2.45 -9.72 18.63
C GLN A 59 3.05 -11.04 18.14
N ARG A 60 3.35 -11.11 16.85
CA ARG A 60 3.91 -12.28 16.19
C ARG A 60 5.41 -12.09 15.98
N GLY A 61 6.18 -13.07 16.43
CA GLY A 61 7.63 -13.08 16.31
C GLY A 61 8.32 -13.22 17.69
N ALA A 62 9.34 -14.06 17.77
CA ALA A 62 10.09 -14.30 19.01
C ALA A 62 11.05 -13.13 19.33
N SER A 63 11.47 -12.36 18.34
CA SER A 63 12.38 -11.21 18.46
C SER A 63 12.15 -10.24 17.30
N ASN A 64 12.19 -8.96 17.59
CA ASN A 64 12.11 -7.89 16.60
C ASN A 64 13.36 -6.98 16.57
N LYS A 65 14.44 -7.40 17.24
CA LYS A 65 15.76 -6.79 17.10
C LYS A 65 16.27 -6.97 15.67
N GLY A 66 16.82 -5.91 15.10
CA GLY A 66 17.28 -5.90 13.72
C GLY A 66 16.17 -5.67 12.68
N TYR A 67 14.94 -5.36 13.12
CA TYR A 67 13.86 -4.93 12.23
C TYR A 67 14.18 -3.59 11.57
N LYS A 68 13.59 -3.34 10.40
CA LYS A 68 13.84 -2.12 9.64
C LYS A 68 12.92 -1.01 10.11
N LYS A 69 13.50 0.11 10.53
CA LYS A 69 12.76 1.31 10.94
C LYS A 69 12.26 2.03 9.69
N ILE A 70 11.01 2.42 9.70
CA ILE A 70 10.34 3.15 8.64
C ILE A 70 9.65 4.40 9.20
N LYS A 71 9.38 5.34 8.30
CA LYS A 71 8.65 6.58 8.59
C LYS A 71 7.46 6.74 7.65
N TYR A 72 6.65 7.77 7.87
CA TYR A 72 5.62 8.18 6.92
C TYR A 72 6.22 8.39 5.53
N GLY A 73 5.56 7.92 4.47
CA GLY A 73 6.02 7.99 3.09
C GLY A 73 7.00 6.88 2.66
N THR A 74 7.45 6.01 3.58
CA THR A 74 8.31 4.88 3.21
C THR A 74 7.56 3.87 2.35
N MET A 75 8.13 3.49 1.21
CA MET A 75 7.65 2.35 0.42
C MET A 75 8.19 1.05 1.01
N VAL A 76 7.32 0.07 1.17
CA VAL A 76 7.61 -1.26 1.73
C VAL A 76 7.20 -2.33 0.73
N LEU A 77 8.17 -3.08 0.20
CA LEU A 77 7.95 -4.16 -0.77
C LEU A 77 8.22 -5.52 -0.14
N SER A 78 7.26 -6.43 -0.27
CA SER A 78 7.45 -7.83 0.14
C SER A 78 8.37 -8.55 -0.85
N THR A 79 9.44 -9.19 -0.36
CA THR A 79 10.33 -9.97 -1.22
C THR A 79 9.71 -11.30 -1.67
N GLN A 80 8.68 -11.77 -0.99
CA GLN A 80 8.05 -13.07 -1.26
C GLN A 80 6.72 -12.96 -2.01
N ASN A 81 5.92 -11.93 -1.70
CA ASN A 81 4.55 -11.79 -2.16
C ASN A 81 4.34 -10.54 -3.04
N LEU A 82 5.41 -9.98 -3.60
CA LEU A 82 5.35 -8.79 -4.45
C LEU A 82 4.46 -9.02 -5.68
N HIS A 83 4.57 -10.20 -6.29
CA HIS A 83 3.75 -10.62 -7.44
C HIS A 83 2.24 -10.70 -7.14
N LEU A 84 1.86 -10.82 -5.88
CA LEU A 84 0.47 -10.79 -5.42
C LEU A 84 -0.03 -9.36 -5.14
N GLY A 85 0.86 -8.36 -5.22
CA GLY A 85 0.55 -6.96 -4.93
C GLY A 85 0.83 -6.57 -3.47
N ASN A 86 1.63 -7.35 -2.72
CA ASN A 86 2.07 -6.93 -1.38
C ASN A 86 3.19 -5.89 -1.48
N ALA A 87 2.77 -4.70 -1.86
CA ALA A 87 3.54 -3.48 -1.99
C ALA A 87 2.76 -2.35 -1.33
N ASN A 88 3.41 -1.53 -0.51
CA ASN A 88 2.77 -0.50 0.28
C ASN A 88 3.59 0.79 0.32
N VAL A 89 2.93 1.91 0.51
CA VAL A 89 3.52 3.14 1.02
C VAL A 89 2.90 3.41 2.38
N ASN A 90 3.73 3.62 3.39
CA ASN A 90 3.24 3.92 4.73
C ASN A 90 2.66 5.33 4.79
N GLN A 91 1.34 5.44 4.73
CA GLN A 91 0.59 6.69 4.89
C GLN A 91 -0.26 6.72 6.17
N ARG A 92 0.01 5.79 7.09
CA ARG A 92 -0.82 5.63 8.30
C ARG A 92 -0.06 5.94 9.59
N PHE A 93 1.21 5.58 9.64
CA PHE A 93 2.02 5.67 10.85
C PHE A 93 3.14 6.67 10.64
N GLU A 94 3.37 7.52 11.63
CA GLU A 94 4.47 8.50 11.59
C GLU A 94 5.82 7.78 11.53
N HIS A 95 5.98 6.75 12.34
CA HIS A 95 7.15 5.86 12.36
C HIS A 95 6.74 4.44 12.77
N GLY A 96 7.64 3.50 12.67
CA GLY A 96 7.48 2.12 13.08
C GLY A 96 8.60 1.23 12.56
N MET A 97 8.46 -0.07 12.79
CA MET A 97 9.43 -1.05 12.32
C MET A 97 8.73 -2.22 11.60
N VAL A 98 9.38 -2.75 10.59
CA VAL A 98 8.90 -3.89 9.78
C VAL A 98 9.94 -5.00 9.74
N SER A 99 9.49 -6.23 9.48
CA SER A 99 10.37 -7.40 9.35
C SER A 99 11.49 -7.17 8.33
N PRO A 100 12.70 -7.70 8.56
CA PRO A 100 13.81 -7.67 7.60
C PRO A 100 13.49 -8.29 6.24
N ALA A 101 12.44 -9.10 6.15
CA ALA A 101 11.96 -9.72 4.91
C ALA A 101 11.37 -8.71 3.91
N TYR A 102 11.10 -7.48 4.33
CA TYR A 102 10.69 -6.40 3.41
C TYR A 102 11.90 -5.60 2.93
N LYS A 103 11.82 -5.10 1.70
CA LYS A 103 12.67 -4.00 1.25
C LYS A 103 11.98 -2.67 1.53
N THR A 104 12.75 -1.68 1.95
CA THR A 104 12.27 -0.35 2.37
C THR A 104 12.95 0.72 1.53
N TYR A 105 12.16 1.69 1.04
CA TYR A 105 12.63 2.73 0.12
C TYR A 105 12.10 4.10 0.52
N ASP A 106 12.95 5.10 0.39
CA ASP A 106 12.52 6.48 0.23
C ASP A 106 12.07 6.71 -1.22
N ILE A 107 11.00 7.48 -1.42
CA ILE A 107 10.47 7.86 -2.73
C ILE A 107 10.95 9.28 -3.03
N SER A 108 11.44 9.51 -4.24
CA SER A 108 11.89 10.84 -4.69
C SER A 108 11.51 11.10 -6.15
N GLY A 109 11.53 12.37 -6.56
CA GLY A 109 11.26 12.76 -7.94
C GLY A 109 9.80 12.66 -8.39
N CYS A 110 8.90 12.22 -7.50
CA CYS A 110 7.47 12.12 -7.77
C CYS A 110 6.64 12.31 -6.49
N SER A 111 5.32 12.48 -6.65
CA SER A 111 4.40 12.57 -5.52
C SER A 111 4.29 11.24 -4.80
N ILE A 112 4.59 11.22 -3.50
CA ILE A 112 4.42 10.06 -2.62
C ILE A 112 2.96 9.61 -2.62
N ASP A 113 2.02 10.55 -2.58
CA ASP A 113 0.59 10.26 -2.55
C ASP A 113 0.11 9.62 -3.86
N LEU A 114 0.64 10.08 -5.00
CA LEU A 114 0.33 9.43 -6.29
C LEU A 114 0.86 7.99 -6.32
N ILE A 115 2.08 7.77 -5.89
CA ILE A 115 2.66 6.41 -5.82
C ILE A 115 1.89 5.53 -4.84
N ALA A 116 1.45 6.05 -3.71
CA ALA A 116 0.63 5.33 -2.74
C ALA A 116 -0.73 4.90 -3.31
N GLN A 117 -1.34 5.70 -4.17
CA GLN A 117 -2.56 5.32 -4.89
C GLN A 117 -2.27 4.32 -6.02
N TRP A 118 -1.21 4.60 -6.82
CA TRP A 118 -0.82 3.73 -7.93
C TRP A 118 -0.47 2.32 -7.46
N ILE A 119 0.27 2.17 -6.36
CA ILE A 119 0.78 0.87 -5.87
C ILE A 119 -0.35 -0.12 -5.52
N LYS A 120 -1.58 0.37 -5.30
CA LYS A 120 -2.78 -0.43 -5.04
C LYS A 120 -3.58 -0.78 -6.29
N SER A 121 -3.16 -0.31 -7.46
CA SER A 121 -3.86 -0.55 -8.72
C SER A 121 -3.49 -1.92 -9.33
N ASP A 122 -4.37 -2.43 -10.19
CA ASP A 122 -4.07 -3.62 -11.00
C ASP A 122 -2.89 -3.38 -11.96
N ALA A 123 -2.66 -2.14 -12.37
CA ALA A 123 -1.51 -1.77 -13.19
C ALA A 123 -0.20 -1.98 -12.40
N ALA A 124 -0.13 -1.57 -11.14
CA ALA A 124 1.02 -1.81 -10.28
C ALA A 124 1.22 -3.30 -10.01
N LYS A 125 0.15 -4.05 -9.77
CA LYS A 125 0.24 -5.50 -9.59
C LYS A 125 0.86 -6.17 -10.82
N ARG A 126 0.43 -5.81 -12.04
CA ARG A 126 1.05 -6.31 -13.27
C ARG A 126 2.50 -5.86 -13.42
N PHE A 127 2.80 -4.62 -13.06
CA PHE A 127 4.16 -4.07 -13.08
C PHE A 127 5.10 -4.89 -12.20
N PHE A 128 4.73 -5.18 -10.98
CA PHE A 128 5.51 -6.02 -10.06
C PHE A 128 5.59 -7.47 -10.53
N TYR A 129 4.48 -8.03 -11.04
CA TYR A 129 4.45 -9.39 -11.56
C TYR A 129 5.45 -9.58 -12.70
N ASN A 130 5.56 -8.60 -13.61
CA ASN A 130 6.47 -8.65 -14.77
C ASN A 130 7.96 -8.67 -14.38
N ALA A 131 8.28 -8.22 -13.17
CA ALA A 131 9.62 -8.28 -12.60
C ALA A 131 9.85 -9.54 -11.74
N THR A 132 9.08 -10.60 -11.94
CA THR A 132 9.23 -11.84 -11.18
C THR A 132 9.34 -13.04 -12.10
N THR A 133 10.17 -14.03 -11.70
CA THR A 133 10.32 -15.32 -12.35
C THR A 133 9.74 -16.44 -11.50
N VAL A 134 9.46 -17.60 -12.13
CA VAL A 134 8.96 -18.78 -11.42
C VAL A 134 10.07 -19.28 -10.48
N GLY A 135 9.74 -19.42 -9.19
CA GLY A 135 10.67 -19.95 -8.20
C GLY A 135 10.62 -21.47 -8.10
N ALA A 136 11.13 -22.01 -7.01
CA ALA A 136 11.20 -23.46 -6.77
C ALA A 136 9.82 -24.17 -6.68
N SER A 137 8.72 -23.41 -6.57
CA SER A 137 7.35 -23.92 -6.63
C SER A 137 6.47 -22.96 -7.41
N VAL A 138 5.35 -23.46 -7.96
CA VAL A 138 4.37 -22.66 -8.73
C VAL A 138 3.81 -21.47 -7.92
N CYS A 139 3.78 -21.60 -6.59
CA CYS A 139 3.26 -20.58 -5.68
C CYS A 139 4.31 -19.55 -5.24
N ARG A 140 5.60 -19.78 -5.52
CA ARG A 140 6.69 -18.88 -5.14
C ARG A 140 7.34 -18.30 -6.37
N ARG A 141 7.41 -16.98 -6.42
CA ARG A 141 8.11 -16.27 -7.47
C ARG A 141 9.28 -15.48 -6.87
N ASN A 142 10.38 -15.46 -7.60
CA ASN A 142 11.54 -14.66 -7.24
C ASN A 142 11.41 -13.29 -7.87
N VAL A 143 11.78 -12.25 -7.14
CA VAL A 143 11.81 -10.88 -7.66
C VAL A 143 13.16 -10.64 -8.34
N GLU A 144 13.09 -10.27 -9.60
CA GLU A 144 14.25 -9.84 -10.39
C GLU A 144 14.42 -8.33 -10.21
N TRP A 145 15.22 -7.93 -9.23
CA TRP A 145 15.33 -6.54 -8.78
C TRP A 145 15.82 -5.61 -9.89
N ASP A 146 16.81 -6.03 -10.68
CA ASP A 146 17.32 -5.22 -11.80
C ASP A 146 16.24 -4.99 -12.86
N THR A 147 15.45 -6.03 -13.16
CA THR A 147 14.29 -5.94 -14.05
C THR A 147 13.26 -4.96 -13.48
N LEU A 148 12.98 -5.03 -12.17
CA LEU A 148 12.05 -4.13 -11.51
C LEU A 148 12.51 -2.67 -11.59
N TYR A 149 13.77 -2.41 -11.28
CA TYR A 149 14.32 -1.05 -11.31
C TYR A 149 14.39 -0.48 -12.73
N GLY A 150 14.61 -1.32 -13.75
CA GLY A 150 14.64 -0.91 -15.14
C GLY A 150 13.27 -0.66 -15.77
N GLN A 151 12.17 -1.15 -15.15
CA GLN A 151 10.82 -0.87 -15.67
C GLN A 151 10.47 0.61 -15.51
N SER A 152 9.78 1.17 -16.51
CA SER A 152 9.40 2.58 -16.51
C SER A 152 7.95 2.79 -16.10
N LEU A 153 7.72 3.83 -15.30
CA LEU A 153 6.44 4.46 -15.06
C LEU A 153 6.31 5.69 -15.94
N PHE A 154 5.12 5.94 -16.48
CA PHE A 154 4.82 7.20 -17.14
C PHE A 154 4.20 8.14 -16.11
N LEU A 155 4.89 9.23 -15.82
CA LEU A 155 4.49 10.19 -14.80
C LEU A 155 4.19 11.54 -15.43
N PRO A 156 3.09 12.20 -15.04
CA PRO A 156 2.80 13.59 -15.39
C PRO A 156 3.75 14.57 -14.70
N SER A 157 3.59 15.85 -14.97
CA SER A 157 4.23 16.91 -14.19
C SER A 157 3.82 16.87 -12.72
N LEU A 158 4.68 17.30 -11.79
CA LEU A 158 4.38 17.28 -10.35
C LEU A 158 3.04 17.94 -10.00
N PRO A 159 2.66 19.11 -10.55
CA PRO A 159 1.35 19.70 -10.26
C PRO A 159 0.16 18.83 -10.71
N GLU A 160 0.30 18.09 -11.83
CA GLU A 160 -0.74 17.15 -12.24
C GLU A 160 -0.77 15.91 -11.35
N GLN A 161 0.40 15.41 -10.91
CA GLN A 161 0.49 14.30 -9.95
C GLN A 161 -0.26 14.61 -8.66
N GLU A 162 -0.09 15.82 -8.12
CA GLU A 162 -0.79 16.27 -6.90
C GLU A 162 -2.31 16.34 -7.11
N LYS A 163 -2.78 16.86 -8.24
CA LYS A 163 -4.22 16.89 -8.54
C LYS A 163 -4.82 15.51 -8.67
N ILE A 164 -4.12 14.57 -9.32
CA ILE A 164 -4.55 13.18 -9.46
C ILE A 164 -4.59 12.52 -8.07
N ALA A 165 -3.52 12.65 -7.28
CA ALA A 165 -3.42 12.08 -5.95
C ALA A 165 -4.54 12.59 -5.04
N ASN A 166 -4.77 13.90 -5.02
CA ASN A 166 -5.84 14.51 -4.23
C ASN A 166 -7.22 13.98 -4.63
N LEU A 167 -7.53 13.89 -5.92
CA LEU A 167 -8.81 13.34 -6.37
C LEU A 167 -9.00 11.89 -5.91
N LEU A 168 -7.98 11.04 -6.11
CA LEU A 168 -8.05 9.64 -5.72
C LEU A 168 -8.18 9.47 -4.20
N THR A 169 -7.47 10.29 -3.43
CA THR A 169 -7.55 10.30 -1.96
C THR A 169 -8.94 10.73 -1.49
N LEU A 170 -9.52 11.76 -2.09
CA LEU A 170 -10.89 12.18 -1.78
C LEU A 170 -11.92 11.08 -2.08
N LEU A 171 -11.77 10.38 -3.19
CA LEU A 171 -12.63 9.26 -3.54
C LEU A 171 -12.47 8.09 -2.56
N SER A 172 -11.23 7.74 -2.21
CA SER A 172 -10.94 6.68 -1.23
C SER A 172 -11.54 7.00 0.14
N ASN A 173 -11.38 8.25 0.60
CA ASN A 173 -11.97 8.70 1.87
C ASN A 173 -13.51 8.66 1.83
N ARG A 174 -14.13 9.01 0.71
CA ARG A 174 -15.58 8.92 0.54
C ARG A 174 -16.07 7.47 0.58
N ILE A 175 -15.37 6.58 -0.10
CA ILE A 175 -15.69 5.13 -0.09
C ILE A 175 -15.60 4.59 1.34
N GLU A 176 -14.54 4.93 2.07
CA GLU A 176 -14.37 4.45 3.44
C GLU A 176 -15.47 4.98 4.39
N LYS A 177 -15.82 6.26 4.31
CA LYS A 177 -16.93 6.83 5.08
C LYS A 177 -18.26 6.12 4.77
N GLN A 178 -18.52 5.79 3.50
CA GLN A 178 -19.73 5.05 3.11
C GLN A 178 -19.72 3.62 3.68
N ARG A 179 -18.60 2.94 3.68
CA ARG A 179 -18.45 1.61 4.29
C ARG A 179 -18.76 1.64 5.79
N GLN A 180 -18.20 2.62 6.51
CA GLN A 180 -18.45 2.81 7.93
C GLN A 180 -19.93 3.09 8.23
N LEU A 181 -20.58 3.93 7.42
CA LEU A 181 -22.00 4.19 7.51
C LEU A 181 -22.84 2.92 7.30
N ILE A 182 -22.51 2.10 6.30
CA ILE A 182 -23.19 0.84 6.04
C ILE A 182 -23.05 -0.12 7.24
N ILE A 183 -21.87 -0.21 7.84
CA ILE A 183 -21.63 -1.04 9.03
C ILE A 183 -22.48 -0.54 10.21
N ALA A 184 -22.52 0.76 10.45
CA ALA A 184 -23.32 1.37 11.52
C ALA A 184 -24.82 1.11 11.31
N LEU A 185 -25.33 1.28 10.09
CA LEU A 185 -26.74 1.02 9.76
C LEU A 185 -27.10 -0.46 9.90
N LYS A 186 -26.21 -1.39 9.50
CA LYS A 186 -26.41 -2.83 9.72
C LYS A 186 -26.49 -3.17 11.21
N LYS A 187 -25.62 -2.57 12.04
CA LYS A 187 -25.64 -2.74 13.51
C LYS A 187 -26.94 -2.19 14.10
N TYR A 188 -27.36 -1.00 13.68
CA TYR A 188 -28.60 -0.36 14.12
C TYR A 188 -29.82 -1.21 13.74
N LYS A 189 -29.93 -1.66 12.48
CA LYS A 189 -31.01 -2.56 12.01
C LYS A 189 -31.09 -3.82 12.88
N ARG A 190 -29.94 -4.47 13.16
CA ARG A 190 -29.91 -5.66 14.01
C ARG A 190 -30.38 -5.38 15.42
N GLY A 191 -29.97 -4.25 16.03
CA GLY A 191 -30.43 -3.82 17.35
C GLY A 191 -31.94 -3.62 17.40
N LEU A 192 -32.51 -2.91 16.42
CA LEU A 192 -33.95 -2.72 16.30
C LEU A 192 -34.69 -4.06 16.13
N SER A 193 -34.21 -4.95 15.26
CA SER A 193 -34.83 -6.26 15.05
C SER A 193 -34.87 -7.05 16.34
N ASN A 194 -33.75 -7.14 17.06
CA ASN A 194 -33.71 -7.84 18.36
C ASN A 194 -34.70 -7.23 19.34
N SER A 195 -34.68 -5.91 19.52
CA SER A 195 -35.59 -5.21 20.45
C SER A 195 -37.09 -5.39 20.11
N LEU A 196 -37.42 -5.53 18.81
CA LEU A 196 -38.81 -5.77 18.40
C LEU A 196 -39.23 -7.22 18.64
N PHE A 197 -38.37 -8.18 18.29
CA PHE A 197 -38.72 -9.61 18.39
C PHE A 197 -38.57 -10.16 19.81
N ASP A 198 -37.67 -9.65 20.64
CA ASP A 198 -37.58 -10.03 22.06
C ASP A 198 -38.88 -9.72 22.81
N ARG A 199 -39.58 -8.65 22.44
CA ARG A 199 -40.91 -8.32 22.99
C ARG A 199 -42.04 -9.25 22.54
N LEU A 200 -41.90 -9.87 21.37
CA LEU A 200 -42.85 -10.85 20.84
C LEU A 200 -42.67 -12.25 21.44
N SER A 201 -41.47 -12.53 21.97
CA SER A 201 -41.12 -13.80 22.60
C SER A 201 -41.37 -13.83 24.10
N ALA A 202 -41.69 -12.71 24.71
CA ALA A 202 -41.90 -12.54 26.16
C ALA A 202 -43.39 -12.50 26.58
N GLY A 203 -44.30 -12.95 25.67
CA GLY A 203 -45.76 -13.04 25.90
C GLY A 203 -46.22 -14.47 26.04
#